data_d3d2b460a5fb37dba72796c02164caf7
#
_entry.id   d3d2b460a5fb37dba72796c02164caf7
#
_cell.length_a   1.000
_cell.length_b   1.000
_cell.length_c   1.000
_cell.angle_alpha   90.00
_cell.angle_beta   90.00
_cell.angle_gamma   90.00
#
_symmetry.space_group_name_H-M   'P 1'
#
loop_
_entity.id
_entity.type
_entity.pdbx_description
1 polymer ?
#
loop_
_entity_poly.entity_id
_entity_poly.type
_entity_poly.pdbx_seq_one_letter_code
_entity_poly.pdbx_strand_id
1 'polypeptide(L)'
;VKAVVVVDNVRRWSLDLRGATVISARDYLSGEGWTDRRGLRVYNLCRSYGYQTLGYYVSLLAAARGHRPLPTVETLQDLRLASVVRLASEQIDDVMQRSLATIKADRFELSVYFGRNMAERHRLLARALYQRFSVPLLKASFERERARWRLVGVRPIAQNEIPESHVDFVIAQAERHFGRPVRNEGRSKSYRYDLAILVDPAAEDAPSDEGALRRFAEAARELDMEPHRIGLEDGPSIAEYDALFIRATTAVDHPTYRIARRAAAEGLVVIDDPISILRCTNKVFQAELFRRHRIAAPPTIVTADAQPERIIEAVGLPCVLKKPDSAFSRGVIRVETSEALAAHLSELLRDSDLVVAQGFVPSAFDWRIGVLGGEALFACRYHMARGHWQIVSTTASGRRRYGRVETVGLDETPRFAIEVALRATAPIGEGLYGVDVKQIEDRFLVMEVNDNPNIESGEEDRLLGDRLYSKVMEWFRERLDRRGAGATRVE
;
A
#
# COMPACT_ATOMS: atom_id res chain seq x y z
N VAL A 1 -8.19 -18.21 19.03
CA VAL A 1 -6.79 -17.76 19.20
C VAL A 1 -6.28 -17.38 17.82
N LYS A 2 -6.05 -16.06 17.58
CA LYS A 2 -5.55 -15.54 16.28
C LYS A 2 -4.02 -15.64 16.17
N ALA A 3 -3.30 -15.76 17.27
CA ALA A 3 -1.86 -15.81 17.30
C ALA A 3 -1.35 -16.97 18.16
N VAL A 4 -0.35 -17.68 17.66
CA VAL A 4 0.35 -18.73 18.36
C VAL A 4 1.86 -18.47 18.31
N VAL A 5 2.51 -18.63 19.44
CA VAL A 5 3.96 -18.60 19.57
C VAL A 5 4.46 -20.03 19.60
N VAL A 6 5.28 -20.39 18.63
CA VAL A 6 5.84 -21.73 18.50
C VAL A 6 7.30 -21.71 18.96
N VAL A 7 7.62 -22.57 19.92
CA VAL A 7 8.95 -22.68 20.55
C VAL A 7 9.42 -24.15 20.54
N ASP A 8 10.72 -24.41 20.65
CA ASP A 8 11.21 -25.80 20.67
C ASP A 8 10.64 -26.62 21.83
N ASN A 9 10.54 -26.01 23.02
CA ASN A 9 10.07 -26.68 24.23
C ASN A 9 9.42 -25.69 25.19
N VAL A 10 8.12 -25.86 25.43
CA VAL A 10 7.33 -25.00 26.33
C VAL A 10 7.84 -25.04 27.79
N ARG A 11 8.32 -26.20 28.26
CA ARG A 11 8.82 -26.32 29.63
C ARG A 11 10.10 -25.50 29.90
N ARG A 12 10.84 -25.15 28.84
CA ARG A 12 12.04 -24.31 28.90
C ARG A 12 11.78 -22.87 28.50
N TRP A 13 10.54 -22.56 28.20
CA TRP A 13 10.12 -21.21 27.83
C TRP A 13 9.75 -20.42 29.07
N SER A 14 10.47 -19.34 29.35
CA SER A 14 10.34 -18.55 30.58
C SER A 14 9.63 -17.20 30.39
N LEU A 15 9.34 -16.80 29.14
CA LEU A 15 8.66 -15.53 28.89
C LEU A 15 7.14 -15.72 28.99
N ASP A 16 6.50 -14.98 29.90
CA ASP A 16 5.03 -14.92 29.99
C ASP A 16 4.52 -13.93 28.94
N LEU A 17 4.04 -14.46 27.81
CA LEU A 17 3.55 -13.67 26.67
C LEU A 17 2.02 -13.62 26.69
N ARG A 18 1.47 -12.62 27.37
CA ARG A 18 0.01 -12.41 27.38
C ARG A 18 -0.51 -12.08 25.98
N GLY A 19 -1.68 -12.61 25.63
CA GLY A 19 -2.34 -12.39 24.33
C GLY A 19 -1.97 -13.39 23.23
N ALA A 20 -1.04 -14.32 23.46
CA ALA A 20 -0.72 -15.41 22.54
C ALA A 20 -0.69 -16.77 23.26
N THR A 21 -1.03 -17.84 22.55
CA THR A 21 -0.86 -19.21 23.07
C THR A 21 0.53 -19.72 22.73
N VAL A 22 1.31 -20.14 23.70
CA VAL A 22 2.64 -20.72 23.50
C VAL A 22 2.52 -22.24 23.39
N ILE A 23 3.07 -22.82 22.31
CA ILE A 23 3.05 -24.26 22.06
C ILE A 23 4.43 -24.77 21.63
N SER A 24 4.66 -26.09 21.73
CA SER A 24 5.89 -26.67 21.22
C SER A 24 5.88 -26.81 19.70
N ALA A 25 7.06 -26.74 19.09
CA ALA A 25 7.20 -26.98 17.66
C ALA A 25 6.71 -28.38 17.28
N ARG A 26 6.92 -29.39 18.13
CA ARG A 26 6.45 -30.76 17.88
C ARG A 26 4.93 -30.85 17.85
N ASP A 27 4.24 -30.22 18.80
CA ASP A 27 2.77 -30.20 18.85
C ASP A 27 2.20 -29.45 17.65
N TYR A 28 2.83 -28.33 17.26
CA TYR A 28 2.43 -27.60 16.05
C TYR A 28 2.65 -28.42 14.78
N LEU A 29 3.79 -29.12 14.67
CA LEU A 29 4.13 -29.92 13.48
C LEU A 29 3.26 -31.17 13.36
N SER A 30 2.84 -31.81 14.49
CA SER A 30 1.91 -32.96 14.46
C SER A 30 0.58 -32.64 13.77
N GLY A 31 0.16 -31.37 13.81
CA GLY A 31 -1.05 -30.90 13.15
C GLY A 31 -2.32 -31.05 13.98
N GLU A 32 -2.32 -31.79 15.06
CA GLU A 32 -3.50 -32.03 15.90
C GLU A 32 -4.05 -30.70 16.47
N GLY A 33 -5.29 -30.36 16.08
CA GLY A 33 -5.97 -29.15 16.49
C GLY A 33 -5.44 -27.84 15.87
N TRP A 34 -4.45 -27.93 14.96
CA TRP A 34 -3.84 -26.75 14.30
C TRP A 34 -4.07 -26.68 12.81
N THR A 35 -4.13 -27.83 12.12
CA THR A 35 -4.23 -27.89 10.65
C THR A 35 -5.48 -27.21 10.11
N ASP A 36 -6.63 -27.35 10.79
CA ASP A 36 -7.92 -26.80 10.33
C ASP A 36 -8.17 -25.35 10.72
N ARG A 37 -7.26 -24.72 11.47
CA ARG A 37 -7.36 -23.33 11.86
C ARG A 37 -6.93 -22.44 10.73
N ARG A 38 -7.83 -21.60 10.21
CA ARG A 38 -7.53 -20.68 9.12
C ARG A 38 -7.03 -19.32 9.64
N GLY A 39 -6.12 -18.67 8.89
CA GLY A 39 -5.65 -17.31 9.19
C GLY A 39 -4.87 -17.16 10.49
N LEU A 40 -4.33 -18.27 11.04
CA LEU A 40 -3.56 -18.24 12.27
C LEU A 40 -2.21 -17.56 12.06
N ARG A 41 -1.85 -16.60 12.90
CA ARG A 41 -0.49 -16.03 12.93
C ARG A 41 0.41 -16.94 13.74
N VAL A 42 1.53 -17.33 13.14
CA VAL A 42 2.49 -18.24 13.74
C VAL A 42 3.80 -17.50 13.99
N TYR A 43 4.01 -17.06 15.23
CA TYR A 43 5.28 -16.46 15.64
C TYR A 43 6.27 -17.59 15.97
N ASN A 44 7.13 -17.85 15.01
CA ASN A 44 8.12 -18.90 15.12
C ASN A 44 9.33 -18.37 15.90
N LEU A 45 9.43 -18.75 17.16
CA LEU A 45 10.51 -18.39 18.09
C LEU A 45 11.37 -19.62 18.45
N CYS A 46 11.54 -20.53 17.51
CA CYS A 46 12.44 -21.67 17.65
C CYS A 46 13.90 -21.23 17.72
N ARG A 47 14.76 -22.09 18.25
CA ARG A 47 16.20 -21.80 18.45
C ARG A 47 17.02 -21.91 17.17
N SER A 48 16.58 -22.73 16.22
CA SER A 48 17.28 -22.98 14.98
C SER A 48 16.36 -22.88 13.78
N TYR A 49 16.81 -22.15 12.79
CA TYR A 49 16.09 -21.92 11.50
C TYR A 49 16.89 -22.44 10.29
N GLY A 50 17.87 -23.30 10.56
CA GLY A 50 18.63 -23.97 9.50
C GLY A 50 17.72 -24.85 8.63
N TYR A 51 18.14 -25.08 7.39
CA TYR A 51 17.43 -26.02 6.50
C TYR A 51 17.20 -27.36 7.22
N GLN A 52 15.97 -27.88 7.15
CA GLN A 52 15.53 -29.12 7.81
C GLN A 52 15.54 -29.10 9.34
N THR A 53 15.67 -27.95 9.99
CA THR A 53 15.48 -27.85 11.46
C THR A 53 14.00 -27.63 11.82
N LEU A 54 13.67 -27.77 13.12
CA LEU A 54 12.29 -27.57 13.61
C LEU A 54 11.74 -26.18 13.22
N GLY A 55 12.51 -25.11 13.43
CA GLY A 55 12.06 -23.76 13.08
C GLY A 55 11.86 -23.56 11.57
N TYR A 56 12.67 -24.18 10.72
CA TYR A 56 12.42 -24.17 9.28
C TYR A 56 11.08 -24.84 8.94
N TYR A 57 10.83 -26.03 9.50
CA TYR A 57 9.59 -26.76 9.24
C TYR A 57 8.35 -26.07 9.84
N VAL A 58 8.48 -25.39 10.97
CA VAL A 58 7.37 -24.59 11.53
C VAL A 58 6.92 -23.54 10.54
N SER A 59 7.85 -22.74 9.96
CA SER A 59 7.50 -21.72 8.96
C SER A 59 6.96 -22.34 7.67
N LEU A 60 7.56 -23.45 7.20
CA LEU A 60 7.14 -24.14 5.98
C LEU A 60 5.72 -24.71 6.11
N LEU A 61 5.44 -25.46 7.17
CA LEU A 61 4.12 -26.06 7.38
C LEU A 61 3.06 -25.01 7.75
N ALA A 62 3.45 -23.91 8.40
CA ALA A 62 2.54 -22.79 8.59
C ALA A 62 2.05 -22.24 7.27
N ALA A 63 2.95 -21.98 6.33
CA ALA A 63 2.59 -21.53 4.99
C ALA A 63 1.71 -22.57 4.25
N ALA A 64 2.06 -23.85 4.30
CA ALA A 64 1.29 -24.92 3.67
C ALA A 64 -0.13 -25.08 4.25
N ARG A 65 -0.33 -24.76 5.51
CA ARG A 65 -1.64 -24.76 6.21
C ARG A 65 -2.44 -23.47 5.99
N GLY A 66 -1.93 -22.52 5.19
CA GLY A 66 -2.56 -21.20 5.02
C GLY A 66 -2.48 -20.32 6.27
N HIS A 67 -1.56 -20.64 7.19
CA HIS A 67 -1.21 -19.80 8.32
C HIS A 67 -0.18 -18.75 7.91
N ARG A 68 0.07 -17.77 8.77
CA ARG A 68 1.01 -16.68 8.52
C ARG A 68 2.22 -16.78 9.44
N PRO A 69 3.30 -17.43 8.98
CA PRO A 69 4.53 -17.54 9.77
C PRO A 69 5.29 -16.21 9.80
N LEU A 70 5.87 -15.90 10.94
CA LEU A 70 6.86 -14.85 11.14
C LEU A 70 8.02 -15.45 11.95
N PRO A 71 9.22 -15.55 11.32
CA PRO A 71 9.55 -15.25 9.93
C PRO A 71 9.00 -16.26 8.91
N THR A 72 8.87 -15.83 7.65
CA THR A 72 8.56 -16.73 6.53
C THR A 72 9.79 -17.54 6.12
N VAL A 73 9.60 -18.57 5.28
CA VAL A 73 10.74 -19.35 4.73
C VAL A 73 11.64 -18.48 3.86
N GLU A 74 11.04 -17.58 3.06
CA GLU A 74 11.76 -16.63 2.21
C GLU A 74 12.63 -15.70 3.08
N THR A 75 12.06 -15.12 4.13
CA THR A 75 12.85 -14.32 5.10
C THR A 75 14.01 -15.11 5.71
N LEU A 76 13.78 -16.38 6.08
CA LEU A 76 14.85 -17.23 6.62
C LEU A 76 15.97 -17.50 5.61
N GLN A 77 15.65 -17.60 4.33
CA GLN A 77 16.65 -17.73 3.27
C GLN A 77 17.39 -16.40 3.04
N ASP A 78 16.66 -15.29 2.99
CA ASP A 78 17.22 -13.94 2.83
C ASP A 78 18.27 -13.59 3.88
N LEU A 79 18.02 -13.97 5.14
CA LEU A 79 18.97 -13.77 6.26
C LEU A 79 20.33 -14.46 6.05
N ARG A 80 20.40 -15.51 5.22
CA ARG A 80 21.59 -16.31 4.96
C ARG A 80 22.39 -15.82 3.76
N LEU A 81 21.78 -14.96 2.92
CA LEU A 81 22.36 -14.47 1.70
C LEU A 81 23.14 -13.16 1.96
N ALA A 82 24.46 -13.22 1.91
CA ALA A 82 25.32 -12.04 2.10
C ALA A 82 24.98 -10.90 1.13
N SER A 83 24.53 -11.21 -0.09
CA SER A 83 24.07 -10.21 -1.07
C SER A 83 22.83 -9.46 -0.61
N VAL A 84 21.87 -10.14 0.02
CA VAL A 84 20.64 -9.53 0.55
C VAL A 84 20.95 -8.64 1.76
N VAL A 85 21.82 -9.11 2.68
CA VAL A 85 22.26 -8.32 3.84
C VAL A 85 23.02 -7.07 3.38
N ARG A 86 23.88 -7.17 2.35
CA ARG A 86 24.60 -6.03 1.79
C ARG A 86 23.65 -5.02 1.15
N LEU A 87 22.70 -5.46 0.34
CA LEU A 87 21.66 -4.58 -0.23
C LEU A 87 20.83 -3.90 0.86
N ALA A 88 20.46 -4.62 1.90
CA ALA A 88 19.78 -4.04 3.06
C ALA A 88 20.63 -2.98 3.75
N SER A 89 21.95 -3.20 3.89
CA SER A 89 22.89 -2.21 4.44
C SER A 89 22.88 -0.90 3.65
N GLU A 90 22.88 -0.98 2.33
CA GLU A 90 22.81 0.19 1.45
C GLU A 90 21.47 0.93 1.59
N GLN A 91 20.35 0.20 1.68
CA GLN A 91 19.01 0.78 1.81
C GLN A 91 18.76 1.52 3.13
N ILE A 92 19.42 1.10 4.21
CA ILE A 92 19.28 1.71 5.54
C ILE A 92 20.47 2.59 5.95
N ASP A 93 21.38 2.88 5.02
CA ASP A 93 22.67 3.52 5.32
C ASP A 93 22.50 4.84 6.10
N ASP A 94 21.68 5.76 5.64
CA ASP A 94 21.46 7.05 6.32
C ASP A 94 20.99 6.91 7.76
N VAL A 95 20.05 5.97 8.00
CA VAL A 95 19.51 5.71 9.35
C VAL A 95 20.58 5.03 10.21
N MET A 96 21.33 4.12 9.63
CA MET A 96 22.43 3.39 10.28
C MET A 96 23.54 4.34 10.71
N GLN A 97 24.06 5.16 9.80
CA GLN A 97 25.14 6.12 10.11
C GLN A 97 24.73 7.09 11.23
N ARG A 98 23.51 7.65 11.16
CA ARG A 98 23.00 8.55 12.21
C ARG A 98 22.82 7.85 13.55
N SER A 99 22.26 6.64 13.54
CA SER A 99 21.99 5.88 14.76
C SER A 99 23.26 5.43 15.48
N LEU A 100 24.32 5.08 14.72
CA LEU A 100 25.56 4.54 15.24
C LEU A 100 26.70 5.58 15.35
N ALA A 101 26.43 6.84 15.03
CA ALA A 101 27.45 7.92 15.01
C ALA A 101 28.26 8.05 16.33
N THR A 102 27.61 7.81 17.47
CA THR A 102 28.22 7.96 18.81
C THR A 102 28.95 6.71 19.31
N ILE A 103 28.83 5.58 18.60
CA ILE A 103 29.49 4.33 18.98
C ILE A 103 30.98 4.42 18.63
N LYS A 104 31.83 4.22 19.62
CA LYS A 104 33.31 4.30 19.47
C LYS A 104 33.95 2.98 19.01
N ALA A 105 33.30 1.84 19.30
CA ALA A 105 33.79 0.52 18.89
C ALA A 105 33.68 0.33 17.37
N ASP A 106 34.50 -0.56 16.81
CA ASP A 106 34.46 -0.90 15.38
C ASP A 106 33.45 -2.02 15.07
N ARG A 107 32.93 -2.66 16.09
CA ARG A 107 31.85 -3.66 16.00
C ARG A 107 30.73 -3.28 16.94
N PHE A 108 29.49 -3.49 16.50
CA PHE A 108 28.31 -3.24 17.31
C PHE A 108 27.22 -4.24 16.98
N GLU A 109 26.54 -4.73 18.01
CA GLU A 109 25.34 -5.59 17.87
C GLU A 109 24.11 -4.88 18.39
N LEU A 110 23.03 -4.93 17.62
CA LEU A 110 21.74 -4.38 17.99
C LEU A 110 20.69 -5.49 18.08
N SER A 111 20.11 -5.67 19.26
CA SER A 111 18.97 -6.55 19.44
C SER A 111 17.68 -5.78 19.14
N VAL A 112 16.81 -6.39 18.34
CA VAL A 112 15.51 -5.82 17.96
C VAL A 112 14.42 -6.80 18.40
N TYR A 113 13.46 -6.32 19.16
CA TYR A 113 12.36 -7.08 19.71
C TYR A 113 11.04 -6.51 19.20
N PHE A 114 10.36 -7.24 18.33
CA PHE A 114 9.12 -6.78 17.68
C PHE A 114 9.25 -5.37 17.07
N GLY A 115 10.37 -5.12 16.37
CA GLY A 115 10.67 -3.85 15.74
C GLY A 115 11.16 -2.73 16.67
N ARG A 116 11.46 -3.02 17.93
CA ARG A 116 11.91 -2.04 18.93
C ARG A 116 13.27 -2.43 19.54
N ASN A 117 13.97 -1.42 20.01
CA ASN A 117 15.19 -1.59 20.81
C ASN A 117 15.03 -0.84 22.14
N MET A 118 15.73 -1.29 23.18
CA MET A 118 15.68 -0.64 24.51
C MET A 118 16.16 0.81 24.48
N ALA A 119 17.19 1.12 23.68
CA ALA A 119 17.71 2.47 23.58
C ALA A 119 16.92 3.26 22.50
N GLU A 120 16.22 4.29 22.91
CA GLU A 120 15.35 5.10 22.03
C GLU A 120 16.13 5.70 20.83
N ARG A 121 17.41 6.03 21.02
CA ARG A 121 18.29 6.53 19.92
C ARG A 121 18.39 5.57 18.74
N HIS A 122 18.19 4.27 18.95
CA HIS A 122 18.24 3.24 17.92
C HIS A 122 16.85 2.87 17.37
N ARG A 123 15.79 3.58 17.79
CA ARG A 123 14.40 3.30 17.41
C ARG A 123 14.20 3.23 15.90
N LEU A 124 14.71 4.21 15.16
CA LEU A 124 14.55 4.24 13.70
C LEU A 124 15.33 3.11 13.01
N LEU A 125 16.53 2.78 13.50
CA LEU A 125 17.33 1.68 12.97
C LEU A 125 16.68 0.32 13.26
N ALA A 126 16.21 0.10 14.49
CA ALA A 126 15.48 -1.11 14.88
C ALA A 126 14.24 -1.33 14.01
N ARG A 127 13.52 -0.25 13.75
CA ARG A 127 12.34 -0.26 12.90
C ARG A 127 12.69 -0.58 11.44
N ALA A 128 13.72 0.04 10.87
CA ALA A 128 14.19 -0.22 9.50
C ALA A 128 14.64 -1.68 9.30
N LEU A 129 15.34 -2.25 10.28
CA LEU A 129 15.73 -3.66 10.28
C LEU A 129 14.52 -4.60 10.32
N TYR A 130 13.56 -4.32 11.18
CA TYR A 130 12.33 -5.11 11.27
C TYR A 130 11.49 -4.99 10.01
N GLN A 131 11.44 -3.81 9.41
CA GLN A 131 10.80 -3.60 8.11
C GLN A 131 11.40 -4.48 7.02
N ARG A 132 12.72 -4.65 7.04
CA ARG A 132 13.43 -5.39 5.98
C ARG A 132 13.37 -6.91 6.18
N PHE A 133 13.40 -7.38 7.44
CA PHE A 133 13.57 -8.81 7.72
C PHE A 133 12.41 -9.47 8.48
N SER A 134 11.41 -8.75 8.92
CA SER A 134 10.17 -9.27 9.57
C SER A 134 10.38 -10.44 10.57
N VAL A 135 11.46 -10.36 11.38
CA VAL A 135 11.79 -11.38 12.40
C VAL A 135 11.45 -10.85 13.79
N PRO A 136 10.58 -11.52 14.57
CA PRO A 136 10.11 -11.01 15.85
C PRO A 136 11.23 -10.69 16.85
N LEU A 137 12.20 -11.58 16.95
CA LEU A 137 13.39 -11.43 17.81
C LEU A 137 14.62 -11.48 16.90
N LEU A 138 15.28 -10.37 16.67
CA LEU A 138 16.33 -10.21 15.66
C LEU A 138 17.59 -9.59 16.27
N LYS A 139 18.75 -10.08 15.88
CA LYS A 139 20.06 -9.47 16.16
C LYS A 139 20.71 -9.05 14.85
N ALA A 140 21.12 -7.79 14.77
CA ALA A 140 21.86 -7.23 13.67
C ALA A 140 23.29 -6.93 14.11
N SER A 141 24.27 -7.33 13.30
CA SER A 141 25.71 -7.11 13.55
C SER A 141 26.23 -6.08 12.56
N PHE A 142 26.93 -5.10 13.08
CA PHE A 142 27.51 -3.99 12.31
C PHE A 142 29.02 -3.95 12.51
N GLU A 143 29.71 -3.60 11.43
CA GLU A 143 31.16 -3.35 11.45
C GLU A 143 31.45 -1.99 10.82
N ARG A 144 32.47 -1.32 11.37
CA ARG A 144 32.95 -0.03 10.85
C ARG A 144 34.12 -0.26 9.89
N GLU A 145 33.90 0.09 8.64
CA GLU A 145 34.92 0.02 7.60
C GLU A 145 35.19 1.43 7.04
N ARG A 146 36.44 1.90 7.07
CA ARG A 146 36.82 3.24 6.58
C ARG A 146 35.94 4.37 7.12
N ALA A 147 35.67 4.35 8.45
CA ALA A 147 34.84 5.30 9.17
C ALA A 147 33.32 5.25 8.84
N ARG A 148 32.85 4.27 8.08
CA ARG A 148 31.42 4.05 7.83
C ARG A 148 30.95 2.72 8.40
N TRP A 149 29.76 2.71 8.98
CA TRP A 149 29.12 1.51 9.45
C TRP A 149 28.52 0.70 8.30
N ARG A 150 28.61 -0.62 8.40
CA ARG A 150 27.95 -1.57 7.49
C ARG A 150 27.22 -2.64 8.28
N LEU A 151 26.05 -3.04 7.81
CA LEU A 151 25.37 -4.23 8.30
C LEU A 151 26.06 -5.46 7.69
N VAL A 152 26.62 -6.30 8.54
CA VAL A 152 27.38 -7.50 8.11
C VAL A 152 26.64 -8.80 8.38
N GLY A 153 25.63 -8.77 9.24
CA GLY A 153 24.84 -9.95 9.55
C GLY A 153 23.52 -9.62 10.23
N VAL A 154 22.53 -10.45 9.97
CA VAL A 154 21.22 -10.41 10.62
C VAL A 154 20.81 -11.84 10.94
N ARG A 155 20.37 -12.10 12.16
CA ARG A 155 19.89 -13.41 12.57
C ARG A 155 18.78 -13.35 13.61
N PRO A 156 17.94 -14.36 13.70
CA PRO A 156 17.00 -14.49 14.80
C PRO A 156 17.75 -14.65 16.14
N ILE A 157 17.10 -14.20 17.23
CA ILE A 157 17.58 -14.39 18.60
C ILE A 157 16.83 -15.56 19.22
N ALA A 158 17.54 -16.55 19.73
CA ALA A 158 16.93 -17.58 20.57
C ALA A 158 16.64 -17.03 21.97
N GLN A 159 15.58 -17.55 22.63
CA GLN A 159 15.18 -17.08 23.95
C GLN A 159 16.34 -17.03 24.98
N ASN A 160 17.17 -18.07 25.01
CA ASN A 160 18.31 -18.18 25.92
C ASN A 160 19.45 -17.20 25.60
N GLU A 161 19.38 -16.46 24.53
CA GLU A 161 20.31 -15.39 24.17
C GLU A 161 19.78 -13.99 24.55
N ILE A 162 18.55 -13.91 25.08
CA ILE A 162 17.99 -12.66 25.58
C ILE A 162 18.64 -12.39 26.94
N PRO A 163 19.36 -11.25 27.08
CA PRO A 163 19.91 -10.87 28.38
C PRO A 163 18.80 -10.72 29.42
N GLU A 164 19.07 -11.10 30.67
CA GLU A 164 18.10 -11.00 31.77
C GLU A 164 17.55 -9.58 31.93
N SER A 165 18.41 -8.56 31.77
CA SER A 165 18.03 -7.14 31.77
C SER A 165 17.11 -6.71 30.64
N HIS A 166 16.92 -7.54 29.58
CA HIS A 166 16.04 -7.26 28.47
C HIS A 166 14.67 -7.96 28.57
N VAL A 167 14.52 -8.93 29.48
CA VAL A 167 13.33 -9.80 29.55
C VAL A 167 12.04 -8.98 29.70
N ASP A 168 11.98 -8.06 30.67
CA ASP A 168 10.80 -7.23 30.90
C ASP A 168 10.46 -6.37 29.69
N PHE A 169 11.48 -5.85 29.00
CA PHE A 169 11.27 -5.08 27.78
C PHE A 169 10.70 -5.96 26.66
N VAL A 170 11.24 -7.18 26.47
CA VAL A 170 10.75 -8.13 25.46
C VAL A 170 9.29 -8.49 25.73
N ILE A 171 8.94 -8.79 26.98
CA ILE A 171 7.56 -9.08 27.39
C ILE A 171 6.65 -7.89 27.08
N ALA A 172 7.05 -6.68 27.47
CA ALA A 172 6.27 -5.47 27.21
C ALA A 172 6.08 -5.18 25.70
N GLN A 173 7.10 -5.43 24.87
CA GLN A 173 6.95 -5.29 23.43
C GLN A 173 6.08 -6.40 22.81
N ALA A 174 6.22 -7.64 23.28
CA ALA A 174 5.36 -8.74 22.87
C ALA A 174 3.89 -8.49 23.26
N GLU A 175 3.63 -8.03 24.48
CA GLU A 175 2.28 -7.66 24.92
C GLU A 175 1.69 -6.53 24.06
N ARG A 176 2.47 -5.51 23.71
CA ARG A 176 2.03 -4.46 22.77
C ARG A 176 1.75 -5.00 21.38
N HIS A 177 2.52 -6.00 20.96
CA HIS A 177 2.40 -6.62 19.65
C HIS A 177 1.20 -7.57 19.56
N PHE A 178 0.98 -8.40 20.60
CA PHE A 178 -0.15 -9.31 20.71
C PHE A 178 -1.37 -8.65 21.35
N GLY A 179 -1.14 -7.72 22.26
CA GLY A 179 -2.14 -7.01 23.05
C GLY A 179 -2.55 -5.66 22.47
N ARG A 180 -2.60 -5.49 21.12
CA ARG A 180 -3.37 -4.38 20.56
C ARG A 180 -4.78 -4.45 21.14
N PRO A 181 -5.24 -3.40 21.84
CA PRO A 181 -6.35 -3.52 22.76
C PRO A 181 -7.59 -4.02 22.02
N VAL A 182 -8.06 -5.18 22.43
CA VAL A 182 -9.49 -5.44 22.42
C VAL A 182 -10.08 -4.43 23.42
N ARG A 183 -10.34 -3.23 22.94
CA ARG A 183 -11.10 -2.24 23.70
C ARG A 183 -12.53 -2.74 23.66
N ASN A 184 -12.92 -3.38 24.70
CA ASN A 184 -14.20 -3.53 25.38
C ASN A 184 -14.32 -4.95 25.92
N GLU A 185 -14.30 -5.05 27.24
CA GLU A 185 -14.85 -6.16 28.03
C GLU A 185 -16.38 -6.19 27.76
N GLY A 186 -16.77 -6.99 26.78
CA GLY A 186 -18.14 -7.20 26.42
C GLY A 186 -18.22 -7.98 25.11
N ARG A 187 -18.25 -9.33 25.17
CA ARG A 187 -18.43 -10.26 24.05
C ARG A 187 -17.67 -9.86 22.77
N SER A 188 -16.37 -10.02 22.75
CA SER A 188 -15.53 -9.82 21.58
C SER A 188 -15.93 -10.82 20.49
N LYS A 189 -16.58 -10.32 19.43
CA LYS A 189 -16.75 -11.07 18.19
C LYS A 189 -15.35 -11.34 17.63
N SER A 190 -14.99 -12.59 17.48
CA SER A 190 -13.72 -12.97 16.83
C SER A 190 -13.87 -12.82 15.34
N TYR A 191 -13.21 -11.85 14.74
CA TYR A 191 -13.18 -11.66 13.29
C TYR A 191 -12.20 -12.63 12.63
N ARG A 192 -12.49 -13.04 11.41
CA ARG A 192 -11.68 -14.02 10.68
C ARG A 192 -10.41 -13.43 10.09
N TYR A 193 -10.47 -12.18 9.62
CA TYR A 193 -9.37 -11.48 8.97
C TYR A 193 -9.09 -10.14 9.63
N ASP A 194 -7.86 -9.65 9.49
CA ASP A 194 -7.44 -8.32 9.92
C ASP A 194 -7.18 -7.44 8.70
N LEU A 195 -7.91 -6.33 8.57
CA LEU A 195 -7.78 -5.35 7.49
C LEU A 195 -7.07 -4.10 8.00
N ALA A 196 -5.90 -3.78 7.45
CA ALA A 196 -5.26 -2.49 7.65
C ALA A 196 -5.88 -1.44 6.72
N ILE A 197 -6.37 -0.32 7.26
CA ILE A 197 -6.78 0.86 6.50
C ILE A 197 -5.70 1.92 6.72
N LEU A 198 -4.87 2.14 5.69
CA LEU A 198 -3.76 3.09 5.75
C LEU A 198 -4.28 4.51 5.48
N VAL A 199 -4.11 5.39 6.44
CA VAL A 199 -4.52 6.80 6.38
C VAL A 199 -3.33 7.71 6.67
N ASP A 200 -3.39 8.93 6.15
CA ASP A 200 -2.49 10.02 6.51
C ASP A 200 -3.32 11.21 6.99
N PRO A 201 -3.46 11.38 8.32
CA PRO A 201 -4.24 12.48 8.88
C PRO A 201 -3.67 13.87 8.59
N ALA A 202 -2.42 13.97 8.14
CA ALA A 202 -1.77 15.24 7.80
C ALA A 202 -1.98 15.64 6.32
N ALA A 203 -2.51 14.74 5.48
CA ALA A 203 -2.73 15.02 4.07
C ALA A 203 -3.97 15.91 3.88
N GLU A 204 -3.78 17.03 3.18
CA GLU A 204 -4.90 17.92 2.81
C GLU A 204 -5.82 17.31 1.75
N ASP A 205 -5.29 16.42 0.91
CA ASP A 205 -5.99 15.78 -0.21
C ASP A 205 -6.22 14.28 0.09
N ALA A 206 -6.71 13.95 1.29
CA ALA A 206 -7.03 12.56 1.63
C ALA A 206 -8.17 12.04 0.73
N PRO A 207 -8.07 10.82 0.17
CA PRO A 207 -9.07 10.29 -0.75
C PRO A 207 -10.38 9.86 -0.08
N SER A 208 -10.45 9.92 1.25
CA SER A 208 -11.68 9.67 2.03
C SER A 208 -11.73 10.56 3.26
N ASP A 209 -12.92 11.11 3.49
CA ASP A 209 -13.26 11.80 4.71
C ASP A 209 -13.47 10.83 5.89
N GLU A 210 -13.59 11.36 7.09
CA GLU A 210 -13.78 10.58 8.32
C GLU A 210 -15.11 9.79 8.32
N GLY A 211 -16.14 10.31 7.62
CA GLY A 211 -17.41 9.64 7.42
C GLY A 211 -17.28 8.36 6.61
N ALA A 212 -16.60 8.44 5.47
CA ALA A 212 -16.33 7.32 4.59
C ALA A 212 -15.44 6.26 5.28
N LEU A 213 -14.37 6.69 5.97
CA LEU A 213 -13.47 5.79 6.70
C LEU A 213 -14.21 4.99 7.79
N ARG A 214 -15.16 5.62 8.49
CA ARG A 214 -15.99 4.93 9.47
C ARG A 214 -16.89 3.89 8.82
N ARG A 215 -17.55 4.23 7.70
CA ARG A 215 -18.44 3.30 6.97
C ARG A 215 -17.67 2.13 6.37
N PHE A 216 -16.46 2.34 5.82
CA PHE A 216 -15.58 1.23 5.41
C PHE A 216 -15.26 0.30 6.57
N ALA A 217 -14.97 0.85 7.75
CA ALA A 217 -14.69 0.05 8.94
C ALA A 217 -15.93 -0.73 9.43
N GLU A 218 -17.11 -0.16 9.34
CA GLU A 218 -18.39 -0.82 9.68
C GLU A 218 -18.67 -1.97 8.70
N ALA A 219 -18.59 -1.72 7.39
CA ALA A 219 -18.77 -2.75 6.35
C ALA A 219 -17.74 -3.90 6.48
N ALA A 220 -16.48 -3.60 6.83
CA ALA A 220 -15.48 -4.63 7.08
C ALA A 220 -15.88 -5.56 8.25
N ARG A 221 -16.41 -5.00 9.35
CA ARG A 221 -16.87 -5.79 10.50
C ARG A 221 -18.07 -6.68 10.18
N GLU A 222 -18.98 -6.21 9.34
CA GLU A 222 -20.13 -7.00 8.89
C GLU A 222 -19.69 -8.22 8.09
N LEU A 223 -18.57 -8.10 7.36
CA LEU A 223 -17.99 -9.16 6.54
C LEU A 223 -16.87 -9.95 7.26
N ASP A 224 -16.88 -9.97 8.58
CA ASP A 224 -15.96 -10.75 9.42
C ASP A 224 -14.48 -10.37 9.24
N MET A 225 -14.21 -9.07 8.96
CA MET A 225 -12.88 -8.48 8.92
C MET A 225 -12.74 -7.42 10.02
N GLU A 226 -11.66 -7.47 10.83
CA GLU A 226 -11.38 -6.44 11.82
C GLU A 226 -10.59 -5.28 11.18
N PRO A 227 -11.18 -4.08 11.09
CA PRO A 227 -10.49 -2.93 10.52
C PRO A 227 -9.58 -2.28 11.55
N HIS A 228 -8.35 -2.01 11.13
CA HIS A 228 -7.36 -1.28 11.90
C HIS A 228 -6.91 -0.06 11.12
N ARG A 229 -7.16 1.13 11.64
CA ARG A 229 -6.57 2.34 11.05
C ARG A 229 -5.10 2.42 11.43
N ILE A 230 -4.25 2.56 10.43
CA ILE A 230 -2.80 2.63 10.57
C ILE A 230 -2.26 3.87 9.86
N GLY A 231 -1.18 4.44 10.38
CA GLY A 231 -0.47 5.55 9.75
C GLY A 231 0.72 5.07 8.91
N LEU A 232 1.37 5.99 8.21
CA LEU A 232 2.58 5.71 7.42
C LEU A 232 3.71 5.10 8.27
N GLU A 233 3.75 5.47 9.55
CA GLU A 233 4.70 4.95 10.53
C GLU A 233 4.47 3.48 10.90
N ASP A 234 3.27 2.95 10.70
CA ASP A 234 2.94 1.55 11.01
C ASP A 234 3.30 0.57 9.88
N GLY A 235 3.80 1.07 8.75
CA GLY A 235 4.27 0.25 7.63
C GLY A 235 5.16 -0.95 8.01
N PRO A 236 6.01 -0.89 9.07
CA PRO A 236 6.77 -2.05 9.59
C PRO A 236 5.93 -3.24 9.99
N SER A 237 4.75 -3.00 10.51
CA SER A 237 3.83 -4.04 11.01
C SER A 237 2.87 -4.56 9.95
N ILE A 238 3.02 -4.16 8.68
CA ILE A 238 2.05 -4.50 7.62
C ILE A 238 1.91 -6.01 7.41
N ALA A 239 2.96 -6.78 7.61
CA ALA A 239 2.94 -8.24 7.51
C ALA A 239 1.99 -8.92 8.52
N GLU A 240 1.55 -8.20 9.54
CA GLU A 240 0.62 -8.70 10.56
C GLU A 240 -0.84 -8.73 10.09
N TYR A 241 -1.16 -8.06 8.99
CA TYR A 241 -2.52 -7.97 8.46
C TYR A 241 -2.77 -8.97 7.32
N ASP A 242 -4.05 -9.24 7.05
CA ASP A 242 -4.48 -10.08 5.93
C ASP A 242 -4.68 -9.29 4.66
N ALA A 243 -5.08 -8.03 4.80
CA ALA A 243 -5.33 -7.11 3.71
C ALA A 243 -4.86 -5.70 4.06
N LEU A 244 -4.60 -4.92 3.01
CA LEU A 244 -4.26 -3.50 3.09
C LEU A 244 -5.19 -2.71 2.16
N PHE A 245 -5.93 -1.76 2.73
CA PHE A 245 -6.70 -0.77 2.00
C PHE A 245 -6.04 0.60 2.16
N ILE A 246 -5.53 1.18 1.08
CA ILE A 246 -4.86 2.47 1.10
C ILE A 246 -5.90 3.58 0.92
N ARG A 247 -5.99 4.48 1.91
CA ARG A 247 -6.78 5.71 1.88
C ARG A 247 -5.90 6.91 2.27
N ALA A 248 -4.68 6.92 1.73
CA ALA A 248 -3.71 8.00 1.78
C ALA A 248 -3.18 8.25 0.38
N THR A 249 -2.64 9.43 0.11
CA THR A 249 -2.10 9.78 -1.21
C THR A 249 -1.12 8.74 -1.72
N THR A 250 -1.27 8.34 -2.98
CA THR A 250 -0.41 7.39 -3.68
C THR A 250 0.49 8.11 -4.69
N ALA A 251 1.76 7.76 -4.69
CA ALA A 251 2.74 8.13 -5.73
C ALA A 251 3.95 7.18 -5.62
N VAL A 252 4.68 6.98 -6.71
CA VAL A 252 5.81 6.03 -6.76
C VAL A 252 6.95 6.42 -5.81
N ASP A 253 7.17 7.70 -5.58
CA ASP A 253 8.16 8.25 -4.64
C ASP A 253 7.62 8.41 -3.21
N HIS A 254 6.31 8.20 -2.99
CA HIS A 254 5.66 8.32 -1.69
C HIS A 254 5.84 7.07 -0.81
N PRO A 255 5.85 7.20 0.54
CA PRO A 255 5.91 6.06 1.46
C PRO A 255 4.83 5.00 1.25
N THR A 256 3.62 5.38 0.83
CA THR A 256 2.51 4.46 0.54
C THR A 256 2.87 3.41 -0.50
N TYR A 257 3.60 3.77 -1.56
CA TYR A 257 4.05 2.82 -2.56
C TYR A 257 5.00 1.74 -1.98
N ARG A 258 5.92 2.14 -1.09
CA ARG A 258 6.80 1.18 -0.41
C ARG A 258 6.03 0.24 0.51
N ILE A 259 5.00 0.77 1.19
CA ILE A 259 4.11 -0.04 2.05
C ILE A 259 3.28 -1.00 1.19
N ALA A 260 2.71 -0.54 0.08
CA ALA A 260 1.96 -1.37 -0.88
C ALA A 260 2.82 -2.50 -1.44
N ARG A 261 4.05 -2.20 -1.88
CA ARG A 261 5.01 -3.21 -2.39
C ARG A 261 5.34 -4.26 -1.34
N ARG A 262 5.55 -3.83 -0.11
CA ARG A 262 5.82 -4.77 0.97
C ARG A 262 4.62 -5.63 1.29
N ALA A 263 3.43 -5.03 1.42
CA ALA A 263 2.19 -5.77 1.66
C ALA A 263 1.96 -6.84 0.58
N ALA A 264 2.13 -6.48 -0.69
CA ALA A 264 2.01 -7.41 -1.80
C ALA A 264 3.07 -8.54 -1.74
N ALA A 265 4.33 -8.23 -1.41
CA ALA A 265 5.40 -9.21 -1.25
C ALA A 265 5.16 -10.18 -0.08
N GLU A 266 4.57 -9.69 1.02
CA GLU A 266 4.12 -10.50 2.16
C GLU A 266 2.80 -11.25 1.84
N GLY A 267 2.29 -11.09 0.61
CA GLY A 267 1.11 -11.78 0.09
C GLY A 267 -0.21 -11.25 0.66
N LEU A 268 -0.33 -10.03 1.14
CA LEU A 268 -1.60 -9.43 1.53
C LEU A 268 -2.49 -9.20 0.28
N VAL A 269 -3.79 -9.14 0.49
CA VAL A 269 -4.71 -8.56 -0.50
C VAL A 269 -4.64 -7.05 -0.38
N VAL A 270 -4.30 -6.36 -1.46
CA VAL A 270 -3.98 -4.92 -1.44
C VAL A 270 -4.86 -4.14 -2.42
N ILE A 271 -5.47 -3.08 -1.96
CA ILE A 271 -5.98 -1.95 -2.75
C ILE A 271 -5.32 -0.68 -2.17
N ASP A 272 -4.58 0.11 -2.90
CA ASP A 272 -4.18 -0.09 -4.29
C ASP A 272 -2.88 -0.90 -4.34
N ASP A 273 -2.85 -1.89 -5.22
CA ASP A 273 -1.67 -2.70 -5.39
C ASP A 273 -0.52 -1.90 -6.07
N PRO A 274 0.75 -2.27 -5.87
CA PRO A 274 1.87 -1.47 -6.35
C PRO A 274 1.95 -1.36 -7.88
N ILE A 275 1.38 -2.30 -8.63
CA ILE A 275 1.35 -2.24 -10.10
C ILE A 275 0.31 -1.21 -10.54
N SER A 276 -0.86 -1.18 -9.90
CA SER A 276 -1.90 -0.18 -10.13
C SER A 276 -1.40 1.22 -9.83
N ILE A 277 -0.73 1.43 -8.68
CA ILE A 277 -0.12 2.72 -8.34
C ILE A 277 0.86 3.16 -9.44
N LEU A 278 1.78 2.30 -9.86
CA LEU A 278 2.76 2.61 -10.91
C LEU A 278 2.08 3.01 -12.23
N ARG A 279 1.03 2.29 -12.63
CA ARG A 279 0.34 2.48 -13.91
C ARG A 279 -0.54 3.71 -13.92
N CYS A 280 -1.18 4.04 -12.80
CA CYS A 280 -2.11 5.16 -12.70
C CYS A 280 -1.42 6.49 -12.43
N THR A 281 -0.34 6.53 -11.65
CA THR A 281 0.32 7.79 -11.31
C THR A 281 1.12 8.41 -12.44
N ASN A 282 1.51 7.63 -13.48
CA ASN A 282 2.36 8.12 -14.57
C ASN A 282 1.60 8.33 -15.86
N LYS A 283 1.47 9.60 -16.28
CA LYS A 283 0.72 10.00 -17.49
C LYS A 283 1.36 9.53 -18.80
N VAL A 284 2.68 9.34 -18.82
CA VAL A 284 3.39 8.78 -19.98
C VAL A 284 3.00 7.32 -20.16
N PHE A 285 2.97 6.56 -19.06
CA PHE A 285 2.52 5.18 -19.07
C PHE A 285 1.06 5.08 -19.57
N GLN A 286 0.16 5.91 -19.04
CA GLN A 286 -1.24 5.91 -19.46
C GLN A 286 -1.42 6.28 -20.93
N ALA A 287 -0.70 7.29 -21.44
CA ALA A 287 -0.74 7.67 -22.85
C ALA A 287 -0.35 6.48 -23.77
N GLU A 288 0.72 5.76 -23.43
CA GLU A 288 1.14 4.57 -24.17
C GLU A 288 0.14 3.43 -24.03
N LEU A 289 -0.42 3.20 -22.83
CA LEU A 289 -1.43 2.20 -22.58
C LEU A 289 -2.68 2.44 -23.44
N PHE A 290 -3.19 3.68 -23.45
CA PHE A 290 -4.39 4.04 -24.21
C PHE A 290 -4.17 3.86 -25.70
N ARG A 291 -3.01 4.29 -26.22
CA ARG A 291 -2.64 4.08 -27.61
C ARG A 291 -2.58 2.60 -27.97
N ARG A 292 -1.88 1.79 -27.18
CA ARG A 292 -1.69 0.35 -27.41
C ARG A 292 -3.00 -0.44 -27.40
N HIS A 293 -3.89 -0.11 -26.47
CA HIS A 293 -5.17 -0.79 -26.31
C HIS A 293 -6.32 -0.10 -27.09
N ARG A 294 -6.01 0.90 -27.91
CA ARG A 294 -6.99 1.66 -28.70
C ARG A 294 -8.14 2.19 -27.84
N ILE A 295 -7.81 2.74 -26.69
CA ILE A 295 -8.76 3.38 -25.80
C ILE A 295 -9.00 4.79 -26.31
N ALA A 296 -10.28 5.18 -26.44
CA ALA A 296 -10.64 6.51 -26.90
C ALA A 296 -10.16 7.56 -25.87
N ALA A 297 -9.19 8.37 -26.26
CA ALA A 297 -8.59 9.46 -25.50
C ALA A 297 -8.35 10.67 -26.43
N PRO A 298 -8.19 11.88 -25.90
CA PRO A 298 -7.79 13.01 -26.73
C PRO A 298 -6.45 12.74 -27.41
N PRO A 299 -6.19 13.34 -28.61
CA PRO A 299 -4.89 13.28 -29.24
C PRO A 299 -3.79 13.64 -28.23
N THR A 300 -2.81 12.79 -28.08
CA THR A 300 -1.76 12.92 -27.05
C THR A 300 -0.40 12.58 -27.64
N ILE A 301 0.60 13.39 -27.35
CA ILE A 301 2.01 13.15 -27.69
C ILE A 301 2.86 13.27 -26.43
N VAL A 302 3.87 12.39 -26.30
CA VAL A 302 4.92 12.48 -25.30
C VAL A 302 6.19 12.96 -26.02
N THR A 303 6.81 14.00 -25.50
CA THR A 303 8.00 14.60 -26.12
C THR A 303 9.12 14.84 -25.10
N ALA A 304 10.36 14.68 -25.56
CA ALA A 304 11.58 15.11 -24.87
C ALA A 304 12.15 16.41 -25.48
N ASP A 305 11.59 16.85 -26.61
CA ASP A 305 12.11 17.96 -27.41
C ASP A 305 11.25 19.21 -27.25
N ALA A 306 11.87 20.35 -27.15
CA ALA A 306 11.23 21.67 -27.14
C ALA A 306 10.87 22.14 -28.58
N GLN A 307 10.06 21.34 -29.30
CA GLN A 307 9.60 21.62 -30.67
C GLN A 307 8.07 21.84 -30.70
N PRO A 308 7.60 23.07 -30.55
CA PRO A 308 6.15 23.37 -30.52
C PRO A 308 5.40 22.93 -31.76
N GLU A 309 6.04 23.00 -32.93
CA GLU A 309 5.42 22.66 -34.23
C GLU A 309 4.96 21.20 -34.26
N ARG A 310 5.76 20.28 -33.71
CA ARG A 310 5.40 18.85 -33.61
C ARG A 310 4.20 18.61 -32.71
N ILE A 311 4.11 19.40 -31.62
CA ILE A 311 2.95 19.33 -30.73
C ILE A 311 1.71 19.85 -31.42
N ILE A 312 1.81 21.01 -32.10
CA ILE A 312 0.68 21.61 -32.81
C ILE A 312 0.18 20.68 -33.92
N GLU A 313 1.09 20.07 -34.67
CA GLU A 313 0.73 19.08 -35.69
C GLU A 313 0.00 17.87 -35.12
N ALA A 314 0.45 17.36 -33.94
CA ALA A 314 -0.08 16.15 -33.34
C ALA A 314 -1.39 16.35 -32.59
N VAL A 315 -1.56 17.46 -31.87
CA VAL A 315 -2.69 17.66 -30.94
C VAL A 315 -3.47 18.95 -31.17
N GLY A 316 -2.95 19.89 -31.94
CA GLY A 316 -3.57 21.19 -32.22
C GLY A 316 -3.46 22.18 -31.06
N LEU A 317 -4.07 23.38 -31.28
CA LEU A 317 -4.27 24.39 -30.23
C LEU A 317 -5.78 24.68 -30.08
N PRO A 318 -6.28 24.96 -28.85
CA PRO A 318 -5.54 24.92 -27.60
C PRO A 318 -5.15 23.50 -27.18
N CYS A 319 -4.03 23.38 -26.47
CA CYS A 319 -3.58 22.10 -25.90
C CYS A 319 -3.26 22.22 -24.42
N VAL A 320 -3.05 21.09 -23.77
CA VAL A 320 -2.72 20.99 -22.34
C VAL A 320 -1.38 20.30 -22.19
N LEU A 321 -0.44 20.97 -21.52
CA LEU A 321 0.83 20.39 -21.12
C LEU A 321 0.73 19.81 -19.71
N LYS A 322 1.30 18.63 -19.50
CA LYS A 322 1.27 17.92 -18.22
C LYS A 322 2.66 17.38 -17.87
N LYS A 323 3.09 17.51 -16.62
CA LYS A 323 4.23 16.74 -16.11
C LYS A 323 3.84 15.25 -15.99
N PRO A 324 4.76 14.29 -16.22
CA PRO A 324 4.48 12.86 -16.17
C PRO A 324 3.82 12.38 -14.87
N ASP A 325 4.35 12.80 -13.73
CA ASP A 325 3.99 12.30 -12.39
C ASP A 325 3.27 13.38 -11.57
N SER A 326 2.33 14.10 -12.18
CA SER A 326 1.55 15.15 -11.48
C SER A 326 0.14 14.67 -11.13
N ALA A 327 -0.29 14.93 -9.88
CA ALA A 327 -1.64 14.67 -9.40
C ALA A 327 -2.35 15.99 -9.06
N PHE A 328 -3.68 15.96 -8.86
CA PHE A 328 -4.51 17.08 -8.42
C PHE A 328 -4.36 18.34 -9.27
N SER A 329 -4.30 18.20 -10.58
CA SER A 329 -4.13 19.29 -11.55
C SER A 329 -2.86 20.13 -11.37
N ARG A 330 -1.90 19.70 -10.54
CA ARG A 330 -0.61 20.38 -10.37
C ARG A 330 0.24 20.15 -11.63
N GLY A 331 0.86 21.23 -12.14
CA GLY A 331 1.70 21.13 -13.36
C GLY A 331 0.93 20.79 -14.63
N VAL A 332 -0.37 21.15 -14.69
CA VAL A 332 -1.23 21.05 -15.85
C VAL A 332 -1.51 22.45 -16.38
N ILE A 333 -1.03 22.76 -17.58
CA ILE A 333 -1.05 24.11 -18.17
C ILE A 333 -1.80 24.06 -19.48
N ARG A 334 -2.88 24.87 -19.62
CA ARG A 334 -3.56 25.08 -20.88
C ARG A 334 -2.83 26.13 -21.68
N VAL A 335 -2.61 25.88 -22.94
CA VAL A 335 -1.87 26.74 -23.86
C VAL A 335 -2.69 27.02 -25.07
N GLU A 336 -2.76 28.29 -25.50
CA GLU A 336 -3.61 28.77 -26.60
C GLU A 336 -2.81 29.23 -27.81
N THR A 337 -1.53 29.61 -27.61
CA THR A 337 -0.67 30.13 -28.71
C THR A 337 0.65 29.38 -28.81
N SER A 338 1.29 29.44 -29.97
CA SER A 338 2.58 28.79 -30.25
C SER A 338 3.70 29.35 -29.34
N GLU A 339 3.69 30.67 -29.11
CA GLU A 339 4.69 31.34 -28.26
C GLU A 339 4.59 30.91 -26.81
N ALA A 340 3.37 30.85 -26.28
CA ALA A 340 3.12 30.34 -24.93
C ALA A 340 3.49 28.86 -24.82
N LEU A 341 3.22 28.06 -25.84
CA LEU A 341 3.59 26.65 -25.93
C LEU A 341 5.12 26.49 -25.83
N ALA A 342 5.90 27.24 -26.61
CA ALA A 342 7.35 27.19 -26.56
C ALA A 342 7.92 27.57 -25.17
N ALA A 343 7.37 28.61 -24.56
CA ALA A 343 7.81 29.07 -23.24
C ALA A 343 7.55 28.01 -22.16
N HIS A 344 6.31 27.51 -22.04
CA HIS A 344 5.95 26.53 -21.02
C HIS A 344 6.58 25.15 -21.26
N LEU A 345 6.75 24.74 -22.52
CA LEU A 345 7.43 23.50 -22.87
C LEU A 345 8.90 23.55 -22.41
N SER A 346 9.59 24.66 -22.70
CA SER A 346 10.98 24.85 -22.26
C SER A 346 11.10 24.91 -20.74
N GLU A 347 10.12 25.46 -20.03
CA GLU A 347 10.06 25.47 -18.57
C GLU A 347 9.90 24.05 -17.99
N LEU A 348 8.93 23.29 -18.51
CA LEU A 348 8.63 21.94 -18.03
C LEU A 348 9.79 20.97 -18.30
N LEU A 349 10.47 21.09 -19.44
CA LEU A 349 11.62 20.26 -19.80
C LEU A 349 12.89 20.54 -18.97
N ARG A 350 12.94 21.64 -18.22
CA ARG A 350 14.02 21.85 -17.21
C ARG A 350 13.86 20.98 -15.99
N ASP A 351 12.62 20.61 -15.67
CA ASP A 351 12.28 19.85 -14.45
C ASP A 351 12.02 18.37 -14.73
N SER A 352 11.78 17.99 -15.98
CA SER A 352 11.44 16.62 -16.40
C SER A 352 11.97 16.35 -17.80
N ASP A 353 12.55 15.19 -18.02
CA ASP A 353 13.04 14.77 -19.35
C ASP A 353 11.89 14.55 -20.36
N LEU A 354 10.66 14.43 -19.90
CA LEU A 354 9.47 14.23 -20.73
C LEU A 354 8.35 15.19 -20.35
N VAL A 355 7.56 15.58 -21.35
CA VAL A 355 6.30 16.31 -21.20
C VAL A 355 5.20 15.61 -21.99
N VAL A 356 4.02 15.52 -21.42
CA VAL A 356 2.81 15.05 -22.11
C VAL A 356 2.05 16.25 -22.62
N ALA A 357 1.84 16.34 -23.92
CA ALA A 357 0.95 17.32 -24.55
C ALA A 357 -0.31 16.62 -25.05
N GLN A 358 -1.47 17.17 -24.72
CA GLN A 358 -2.77 16.59 -25.03
C GLN A 358 -3.70 17.67 -25.60
N GLY A 359 -4.47 17.33 -26.64
CA GLY A 359 -5.48 18.22 -27.20
C GLY A 359 -6.50 18.64 -26.14
N PHE A 360 -6.81 19.94 -26.07
CA PHE A 360 -7.79 20.45 -25.11
C PHE A 360 -9.20 20.03 -25.50
N VAL A 361 -9.93 19.49 -24.55
CA VAL A 361 -11.33 19.08 -24.70
C VAL A 361 -12.19 19.89 -23.74
N PRO A 362 -12.99 20.84 -24.22
CA PRO A 362 -13.91 21.61 -23.40
C PRO A 362 -15.07 20.73 -22.92
N SER A 363 -15.45 20.88 -21.67
CA SER A 363 -16.64 20.23 -21.08
C SER A 363 -17.16 21.03 -19.90
N ALA A 364 -18.46 20.92 -19.61
CA ALA A 364 -19.08 21.54 -18.44
C ALA A 364 -18.79 20.71 -17.16
N PHE A 365 -18.56 19.44 -17.34
CA PHE A 365 -18.24 18.49 -16.28
C PHE A 365 -17.41 17.32 -16.85
N ASP A 366 -16.74 16.58 -15.98
CA ASP A 366 -16.12 15.30 -16.29
C ASP A 366 -16.93 14.20 -15.62
N TRP A 367 -17.17 13.10 -16.33
CA TRP A 367 -17.64 11.88 -15.71
C TRP A 367 -16.52 11.27 -14.89
N ARG A 368 -16.77 11.01 -13.60
CA ARG A 368 -15.95 10.13 -12.77
C ARG A 368 -16.68 8.80 -12.66
N ILE A 369 -16.15 7.77 -13.33
CA ILE A 369 -16.65 6.40 -13.24
C ILE A 369 -15.79 5.63 -12.25
N GLY A 370 -16.37 5.25 -11.11
CA GLY A 370 -15.74 4.32 -10.17
C GLY A 370 -15.82 2.90 -10.70
N VAL A 371 -14.69 2.20 -10.73
CA VAL A 371 -14.57 0.81 -11.21
C VAL A 371 -13.94 -0.03 -10.10
N LEU A 372 -14.54 -1.17 -9.78
CA LEU A 372 -14.03 -2.13 -8.80
C LEU A 372 -14.07 -3.53 -9.39
N GLY A 373 -12.93 -4.21 -9.43
CA GLY A 373 -12.86 -5.59 -9.90
C GLY A 373 -13.31 -5.79 -11.34
N GLY A 374 -13.20 -4.75 -12.19
CA GLY A 374 -13.65 -4.77 -13.59
C GLY A 374 -15.13 -4.47 -13.79
N GLU A 375 -15.86 -4.06 -12.76
CA GLU A 375 -17.27 -3.66 -12.81
C GLU A 375 -17.44 -2.19 -12.42
N ALA A 376 -18.42 -1.49 -13.02
CA ALA A 376 -18.75 -0.13 -12.62
C ALA A 376 -19.38 -0.13 -11.22
N LEU A 377 -18.85 0.70 -10.34
CA LEU A 377 -19.29 0.81 -8.95
C LEU A 377 -20.21 2.02 -8.74
N PHE A 378 -19.78 3.20 -9.20
CA PHE A 378 -20.54 4.44 -9.12
C PHE A 378 -20.22 5.35 -10.30
N ALA A 379 -21.07 6.36 -10.53
CA ALA A 379 -20.81 7.41 -11.50
C ALA A 379 -21.16 8.77 -10.90
N CYS A 380 -20.29 9.77 -11.19
CA CYS A 380 -20.50 11.15 -10.79
C CYS A 380 -20.20 12.10 -11.94
N ARG A 381 -20.86 13.25 -11.97
CA ARG A 381 -20.47 14.42 -12.76
C ARG A 381 -19.66 15.37 -11.89
N TYR A 382 -18.40 15.53 -12.21
CA TYR A 382 -17.52 16.49 -11.54
C TYR A 382 -17.55 17.78 -12.34
N HIS A 383 -18.32 18.75 -11.89
CA HIS A 383 -18.47 20.04 -12.56
C HIS A 383 -17.19 20.86 -12.49
N MET A 384 -16.95 21.65 -13.52
CA MET A 384 -15.81 22.57 -13.53
C MET A 384 -15.94 23.60 -12.39
N ALA A 385 -14.83 23.95 -11.76
CA ALA A 385 -14.77 25.01 -10.77
C ALA A 385 -15.24 26.33 -11.42
N ARG A 386 -16.01 27.14 -10.69
CA ARG A 386 -16.64 28.35 -11.24
C ARG A 386 -15.64 29.26 -11.95
N GLY A 387 -15.85 29.49 -13.23
CA GLY A 387 -14.99 30.33 -14.07
C GLY A 387 -13.65 29.67 -14.43
N HIS A 388 -13.52 28.37 -14.27
CA HIS A 388 -12.31 27.62 -14.57
C HIS A 388 -12.60 26.43 -15.50
N TRP A 389 -11.59 25.96 -16.23
CA TRP A 389 -11.68 24.84 -17.18
C TRP A 389 -11.33 23.47 -16.54
N GLN A 390 -10.99 23.48 -15.25
CA GLN A 390 -10.70 22.27 -14.45
C GLN A 390 -11.70 22.16 -13.31
N ILE A 391 -11.86 20.94 -12.78
CA ILE A 391 -12.70 20.64 -11.62
C ILE A 391 -12.18 21.29 -10.33
N VAL A 392 -10.88 21.63 -10.30
CA VAL A 392 -10.22 22.32 -9.17
C VAL A 392 -9.60 23.60 -9.67
N SER A 393 -9.79 24.69 -8.96
CA SER A 393 -9.07 25.95 -9.18
C SER A 393 -8.38 26.39 -7.89
N THR A 394 -7.21 27.02 -8.02
CA THR A 394 -6.46 27.57 -6.89
C THR A 394 -6.57 29.09 -6.94
N THR A 395 -7.01 29.71 -5.84
CA THR A 395 -7.08 31.18 -5.72
C THR A 395 -5.68 31.76 -5.58
N ALA A 396 -5.54 33.08 -5.77
CA ALA A 396 -4.28 33.80 -5.53
C ALA A 396 -3.74 33.66 -4.07
N SER A 397 -4.63 33.35 -3.13
CA SER A 397 -4.27 33.06 -1.72
C SER A 397 -3.89 31.60 -1.47
N GLY A 398 -3.79 30.77 -2.50
CA GLY A 398 -3.47 29.34 -2.39
C GLY A 398 -4.66 28.43 -1.99
N ARG A 399 -5.85 29.00 -1.75
CA ARG A 399 -7.03 28.19 -1.38
C ARG A 399 -7.61 27.51 -2.59
N ARG A 400 -7.86 26.20 -2.47
CA ARG A 400 -8.52 25.40 -3.51
C ARG A 400 -10.04 25.59 -3.48
N ARG A 401 -10.62 25.59 -4.67
CA ARG A 401 -12.07 25.58 -4.90
C ARG A 401 -12.38 24.42 -5.82
N TYR A 402 -13.27 23.54 -5.38
CA TYR A 402 -13.75 22.40 -6.16
C TYR A 402 -15.07 22.76 -6.83
N GLY A 403 -15.29 22.18 -7.99
CA GLY A 403 -16.61 22.14 -8.62
C GLY A 403 -17.58 21.28 -7.82
N ARG A 404 -18.88 21.41 -8.14
CA ARG A 404 -19.91 20.56 -7.52
C ARG A 404 -19.76 19.12 -8.01
N VAL A 405 -19.93 18.16 -7.12
CA VAL A 405 -20.09 16.74 -7.45
C VAL A 405 -21.57 16.41 -7.52
N GLU A 406 -21.98 15.67 -8.53
CA GLU A 406 -23.35 15.21 -8.73
C GLU A 406 -23.31 13.71 -9.01
N THR A 407 -23.80 12.91 -8.08
CA THR A 407 -23.88 11.46 -8.22
C THR A 407 -25.03 11.09 -9.15
N VAL A 408 -24.76 10.21 -10.10
CA VAL A 408 -25.72 9.77 -11.14
C VAL A 408 -25.86 8.24 -11.06
N GLY A 409 -27.07 7.73 -11.24
CA GLY A 409 -27.31 6.30 -11.31
C GLY A 409 -26.55 5.66 -12.49
N LEU A 410 -26.05 4.45 -12.32
CA LEU A 410 -25.39 3.74 -13.41
C LEU A 410 -26.32 3.47 -14.60
N ASP A 411 -27.62 3.33 -14.34
CA ASP A 411 -28.69 3.19 -15.33
C ASP A 411 -29.00 4.50 -16.08
N GLU A 412 -28.72 5.64 -15.46
CA GLU A 412 -28.83 6.97 -16.06
C GLU A 412 -27.52 7.44 -16.73
N THR A 413 -26.42 6.75 -16.43
CA THR A 413 -25.10 7.07 -16.98
C THR A 413 -24.97 6.57 -18.42
N PRO A 414 -24.49 7.38 -19.39
CA PRO A 414 -24.32 6.92 -20.75
C PRO A 414 -23.51 5.61 -20.83
N ARG A 415 -24.07 4.60 -21.47
CA ARG A 415 -23.46 3.27 -21.58
C ARG A 415 -22.02 3.34 -22.11
N PHE A 416 -21.76 4.18 -23.10
CA PHE A 416 -20.42 4.33 -23.69
C PHE A 416 -19.42 4.96 -22.73
N ALA A 417 -19.85 5.81 -21.76
CA ALA A 417 -18.98 6.32 -20.72
C ALA A 417 -18.50 5.18 -19.80
N ILE A 418 -19.40 4.27 -19.44
CA ILE A 418 -19.08 3.08 -18.64
C ILE A 418 -18.17 2.14 -19.43
N GLU A 419 -18.52 1.82 -20.67
CA GLU A 419 -17.75 0.90 -21.51
C GLU A 419 -16.30 1.37 -21.74
N VAL A 420 -16.09 2.67 -22.01
CA VAL A 420 -14.73 3.20 -22.21
C VAL A 420 -13.93 3.17 -20.89
N ALA A 421 -14.58 3.44 -19.75
CA ALA A 421 -13.96 3.34 -18.43
C ALA A 421 -13.51 1.90 -18.10
N LEU A 422 -14.38 0.92 -18.32
CA LEU A 422 -14.04 -0.49 -18.12
C LEU A 422 -12.91 -0.95 -19.04
N ARG A 423 -12.91 -0.53 -20.30
CA ARG A 423 -11.82 -0.80 -21.24
C ARG A 423 -10.49 -0.16 -20.81
N ALA A 424 -10.54 1.02 -20.18
CA ALA A 424 -9.35 1.71 -19.72
C ALA A 424 -8.73 1.06 -18.49
N THR A 425 -9.54 0.49 -17.59
CA THR A 425 -9.07 -0.16 -16.36
C THR A 425 -8.64 -1.61 -16.56
N ALA A 426 -9.21 -2.32 -17.54
CA ALA A 426 -8.91 -3.73 -17.80
C ALA A 426 -7.40 -4.05 -17.94
N PRO A 427 -6.59 -3.27 -18.67
CA PRO A 427 -5.15 -3.51 -18.78
C PRO A 427 -4.36 -3.02 -17.55
N ILE A 428 -4.99 -2.32 -16.58
CA ILE A 428 -4.36 -1.85 -15.35
C ILE A 428 -4.43 -2.92 -14.28
N GLY A 429 -5.64 -3.44 -13.99
CA GLY A 429 -5.82 -4.46 -12.97
C GLY A 429 -7.28 -4.61 -12.53
N GLU A 430 -7.47 -5.28 -11.39
CA GLU A 430 -8.79 -5.56 -10.80
C GLU A 430 -9.02 -4.80 -9.49
N GLY A 431 -8.29 -3.70 -9.26
CA GLY A 431 -8.39 -2.86 -8.06
C GLY A 431 -9.63 -1.95 -8.07
N LEU A 432 -9.52 -0.88 -7.29
CA LEU A 432 -10.49 0.21 -7.22
C LEU A 432 -9.93 1.41 -7.99
N TYR A 433 -10.64 1.85 -9.03
CA TYR A 433 -10.19 2.93 -9.91
C TYR A 433 -11.25 4.00 -10.08
N GLY A 434 -10.80 5.23 -10.30
CA GLY A 434 -11.63 6.34 -10.77
C GLY A 434 -11.21 6.75 -12.17
N VAL A 435 -12.11 6.63 -13.14
CA VAL A 435 -11.83 6.98 -14.53
C VAL A 435 -12.47 8.31 -14.86
N ASP A 436 -11.64 9.27 -15.28
CA ASP A 436 -12.10 10.57 -15.74
C ASP A 436 -12.40 10.52 -17.25
N VAL A 437 -13.66 10.76 -17.60
CA VAL A 437 -14.14 10.67 -18.97
C VAL A 437 -14.80 11.98 -19.36
N LYS A 438 -14.36 12.58 -20.47
CA LYS A 438 -15.03 13.71 -21.08
C LYS A 438 -16.04 13.26 -22.13
N GLN A 439 -17.18 13.91 -22.14
CA GLN A 439 -18.22 13.72 -23.15
C GLN A 439 -18.22 14.90 -24.10
N ILE A 440 -18.15 14.62 -25.41
CA ILE A 440 -18.33 15.58 -26.49
C ILE A 440 -19.40 15.01 -27.42
N GLU A 441 -20.60 15.56 -27.35
CA GLU A 441 -21.75 14.97 -28.03
C GLU A 441 -21.90 13.48 -27.72
N ASP A 442 -21.77 12.60 -28.68
CA ASP A 442 -21.86 11.14 -28.55
C ASP A 442 -20.49 10.45 -28.35
N ARG A 443 -19.40 11.22 -28.23
CA ARG A 443 -18.05 10.68 -28.04
C ARG A 443 -17.62 10.79 -26.57
N PHE A 444 -17.03 9.71 -26.07
CA PHE A 444 -16.51 9.62 -24.72
C PHE A 444 -15.01 9.36 -24.75
N LEU A 445 -14.23 10.24 -24.14
CA LEU A 445 -12.77 10.24 -24.16
C LEU A 445 -12.22 10.09 -22.74
N VAL A 446 -11.41 9.07 -22.50
CA VAL A 446 -10.71 8.88 -21.23
C VAL A 446 -9.62 9.93 -21.11
N MET A 447 -9.65 10.67 -20.03
CA MET A 447 -8.63 11.67 -19.69
C MET A 447 -7.50 11.07 -18.85
N GLU A 448 -7.87 10.30 -17.84
CA GLU A 448 -6.94 9.53 -16.99
C GLU A 448 -7.67 8.45 -16.19
N VAL A 449 -6.91 7.48 -15.71
CA VAL A 449 -7.34 6.49 -14.72
C VAL A 449 -6.57 6.76 -13.44
N ASN A 450 -7.29 6.93 -12.35
CA ASN A 450 -6.73 7.17 -11.03
C ASN A 450 -6.85 5.87 -10.20
N ASP A 451 -5.74 5.43 -9.59
CA ASP A 451 -5.79 4.58 -8.42
C ASP A 451 -6.30 5.39 -7.22
N ASN A 452 -6.74 4.74 -6.19
CA ASN A 452 -7.16 5.40 -4.96
C ASN A 452 -8.13 6.58 -5.18
N PRO A 453 -9.26 6.36 -5.90
CA PRO A 453 -10.22 7.44 -6.19
C PRO A 453 -10.85 7.99 -4.92
N ASN A 454 -11.28 9.24 -4.97
CA ASN A 454 -12.06 9.83 -3.89
C ASN A 454 -13.35 9.03 -3.66
N ILE A 455 -13.61 8.77 -2.40
CA ILE A 455 -14.89 8.28 -1.88
C ILE A 455 -15.13 9.05 -0.58
N GLU A 456 -16.01 10.03 -0.66
CA GLU A 456 -16.39 10.93 0.43
C GLU A 456 -17.85 10.72 0.81
N SER A 457 -18.13 10.80 2.10
CA SER A 457 -19.50 10.59 2.61
C SER A 457 -20.44 11.70 2.17
N GLY A 458 -21.51 11.35 1.47
CA GLY A 458 -22.51 12.27 0.92
C GLY A 458 -22.22 12.75 -0.50
N GLU A 459 -21.08 12.32 -1.11
CA GLU A 459 -20.71 12.62 -2.48
C GLU A 459 -20.81 11.34 -3.34
N GLU A 460 -19.77 10.55 -3.49
CA GLU A 460 -19.77 9.35 -4.35
C GLU A 460 -20.72 8.25 -3.83
N ASP A 461 -20.96 8.19 -2.53
CA ASP A 461 -21.86 7.21 -1.90
C ASP A 461 -23.33 7.61 -1.93
N ARG A 462 -23.66 8.82 -2.40
CA ARG A 462 -25.01 9.43 -2.22
C ARG A 462 -26.18 8.55 -2.68
N LEU A 463 -26.01 7.78 -3.74
CA LEU A 463 -27.04 6.88 -4.25
C LEU A 463 -26.94 5.47 -3.68
N LEU A 464 -25.74 4.96 -3.50
CA LEU A 464 -25.52 3.59 -3.02
C LEU A 464 -25.53 3.50 -1.48
N GLY A 465 -25.27 4.61 -0.78
CA GLY A 465 -25.15 4.63 0.68
C GLY A 465 -24.13 3.59 1.17
N ASP A 466 -24.50 2.85 2.19
CA ASP A 466 -23.63 1.83 2.79
C ASP A 466 -23.28 0.68 1.83
N ARG A 467 -24.10 0.47 0.79
CA ARG A 467 -23.83 -0.57 -0.21
C ARG A 467 -22.53 -0.34 -1.00
N LEU A 468 -22.12 0.92 -1.19
CA LEU A 468 -20.82 1.22 -1.82
C LEU A 468 -19.68 0.63 -1.01
N TYR A 469 -19.70 0.87 0.29
CA TYR A 469 -18.67 0.39 1.23
C TYR A 469 -18.68 -1.13 1.35
N SER A 470 -19.87 -1.72 1.42
CA SER A 470 -20.02 -3.18 1.45
C SER A 470 -19.42 -3.84 0.21
N LYS A 471 -19.68 -3.32 -1.01
CA LYS A 471 -19.09 -3.85 -2.24
C LYS A 471 -17.55 -3.82 -2.23
N VAL A 472 -16.94 -2.74 -1.74
CA VAL A 472 -15.48 -2.67 -1.63
C VAL A 472 -14.95 -3.70 -0.63
N MET A 473 -15.63 -3.89 0.50
CA MET A 473 -15.23 -4.87 1.51
C MET A 473 -15.52 -6.32 1.06
N GLU A 474 -16.59 -6.56 0.29
CA GLU A 474 -16.88 -7.85 -0.36
C GLU A 474 -15.75 -8.26 -1.31
N TRP A 475 -15.21 -7.31 -2.10
CA TRP A 475 -14.07 -7.55 -2.96
C TRP A 475 -12.84 -8.04 -2.17
N PHE A 476 -12.53 -7.44 -1.01
CA PHE A 476 -11.48 -7.93 -0.11
C PHE A 476 -11.79 -9.32 0.42
N ARG A 477 -12.99 -9.53 0.92
CA ARG A 477 -13.42 -10.78 1.52
C ARG A 477 -13.33 -11.95 0.55
N GLU A 478 -13.79 -11.79 -0.67
CA GLU A 478 -13.72 -12.83 -1.71
C GLU A 478 -12.28 -13.25 -2.01
N ARG A 479 -11.37 -12.27 -2.12
CA ARG A 479 -9.95 -12.57 -2.41
C ARG A 479 -9.24 -13.21 -1.25
N LEU A 480 -9.57 -12.82 -0.04
CA LEU A 480 -9.08 -13.47 1.18
C LEU A 480 -9.58 -14.92 1.28
N ASP A 481 -10.85 -15.17 0.95
CA ASP A 481 -11.42 -16.52 0.95
C ASP A 481 -10.83 -17.41 -0.14
N ARG A 482 -10.63 -16.90 -1.37
CA ARG A 482 -9.98 -17.63 -2.46
C ARG A 482 -8.53 -18.01 -2.11
N ARG A 483 -7.80 -17.11 -1.46
CA ARG A 483 -6.44 -17.38 -0.98
C ARG A 483 -6.42 -18.50 0.06
N GLY A 484 -7.39 -18.51 0.98
CA GLY A 484 -7.56 -19.59 1.95
C GLY A 484 -8.00 -20.92 1.32
N ALA A 485 -8.74 -20.88 0.20
CA ALA A 485 -9.21 -22.07 -0.52
C ALA A 485 -8.13 -22.66 -1.45
N GLY A 486 -7.22 -21.83 -1.99
CA GLY A 486 -6.09 -22.29 -2.81
C GLY A 486 -5.10 -23.17 -2.04
N ALA A 487 -5.04 -23.04 -0.73
CA ALA A 487 -4.27 -23.92 0.15
C ALA A 487 -4.95 -25.29 0.40
N THR A 488 -6.19 -25.49 -0.07
CA THR A 488 -6.99 -26.70 0.20
C THR A 488 -7.23 -27.58 -1.03
N ARG A 489 -6.73 -27.19 -2.23
CA ARG A 489 -6.83 -28.02 -3.44
C ARG A 489 -5.45 -28.52 -3.84
N VAL A 490 -4.96 -29.52 -3.13
CA VAL A 490 -4.09 -30.57 -3.65
C VAL A 490 -4.79 -31.88 -3.22
N GLU A 491 -5.74 -32.33 -4.05
CA GLU A 491 -6.11 -33.73 -4.12
C GLU A 491 -5.10 -34.46 -4.99
#